data_5c176dbac7f481f2bab633ff3dcec85e
#
_entry.id   5c176dbac7f481f2bab633ff3dcec85e
#
_cell.length_a   1.000
_cell.length_b   1.000
_cell.length_c   1.000
_cell.angle_alpha   90.00
_cell.angle_beta   90.00
_cell.angle_gamma   90.00
#
_symmetry.space_group_name_H-M   'P 1'
#
loop_
_entity.id
_entity.type
_entity.pdbx_description
1 polymer ?
#
loop_
_entity_poly.entity_id
_entity_poly.type
_entity_poly.pdbx_seq_one_letter_code
_entity_poly.pdbx_strand_id
1 'polypeptide(L)'
;MLRAGDEPRLTAMARSQTVTAAAAQRARIVLLAADGVPNAEIARRVGVTRPTVVGWRQRYLESGISGLSDLDRPGRPASIDEADVVVATLQKPPESLGVTHWSARLLADQLGISFATVARIWRKWNLQPWRSETFKFSTDPQLDTKVRDVVGLYLNPPDKAIVLSVDEKSQIQALDRTAPILPLRPGLPEKATHDYLRHGTTTLFAALEVATGKVTDACHPRHTHLEFLAFLKQVAKTYPRVKLHIVCDNYGTHKHPKVQAWLAKNPRILMHFTPTSGSWLNMVEIFFGIITRQAIRRGTFTSVKDLIAAIEAFIDGWNERCQPFVWTKTADDILAKAHRKQTSNTRH
;
A
#
# COMPACT_ATOMS: atom_id res chain seq x y z
N MET A 1 0.07 20.70 -49.15
CA MET A 1 -1.04 21.48 -48.56
C MET A 1 -1.07 21.13 -47.07
N LEU A 2 -1.18 22.12 -46.20
CA LEU A 2 -1.32 21.88 -44.74
C LEU A 2 -2.70 21.35 -44.41
N ARG A 3 -2.81 20.56 -43.31
CA ARG A 3 -4.11 20.19 -42.75
C ARG A 3 -4.74 21.41 -42.04
N ALA A 4 -6.06 21.49 -42.06
CA ALA A 4 -6.76 22.58 -41.40
C ALA A 4 -6.35 22.73 -39.93
N GLY A 5 -5.96 23.93 -39.53
CA GLY A 5 -5.57 24.23 -38.13
C GLY A 5 -4.13 23.88 -37.77
N ASP A 6 -3.32 23.26 -38.63
CA ASP A 6 -1.94 22.87 -38.30
C ASP A 6 -0.93 24.03 -38.45
N GLU A 7 -1.23 25.03 -39.26
CA GLU A 7 -0.30 26.14 -39.55
C GLU A 7 0.13 26.92 -38.30
N PRO A 8 -0.78 27.37 -37.39
CA PRO A 8 -0.39 28.07 -36.17
C PRO A 8 0.48 27.20 -35.25
N ARG A 9 0.17 25.91 -35.18
CA ARG A 9 0.90 24.94 -34.36
C ARG A 9 2.31 24.69 -34.89
N LEU A 10 2.45 24.47 -36.19
CA LEU A 10 3.75 24.32 -36.84
C LEU A 10 4.61 25.58 -36.72
N THR A 11 3.99 26.76 -36.87
CA THR A 11 4.68 28.05 -36.67
C THR A 11 5.18 28.21 -35.24
N ALA A 12 4.35 27.86 -34.25
CA ALA A 12 4.76 27.87 -32.86
C ALA A 12 5.92 26.88 -32.60
N MET A 13 5.86 25.66 -33.13
CA MET A 13 6.94 24.67 -33.04
C MET A 13 8.24 25.16 -33.68
N ALA A 14 8.17 25.77 -34.84
CA ALA A 14 9.35 26.26 -35.55
C ALA A 14 10.09 27.41 -34.83
N ARG A 15 9.37 28.17 -34.02
CA ARG A 15 9.88 29.32 -33.24
C ARG A 15 10.18 29.00 -31.79
N SER A 16 9.73 27.86 -31.27
CA SER A 16 9.82 27.48 -29.86
C SER A 16 11.28 27.22 -29.48
N GLN A 17 11.64 27.69 -28.30
CA GLN A 17 12.91 27.38 -27.62
C GLN A 17 12.82 26.14 -26.71
N THR A 18 11.61 25.66 -26.43
CA THR A 18 11.37 24.50 -25.55
C THR A 18 11.21 23.18 -26.33
N VAL A 19 10.95 23.25 -27.63
CA VAL A 19 10.86 22.08 -28.52
C VAL A 19 12.26 21.67 -28.95
N THR A 20 12.51 20.37 -29.16
CA THR A 20 13.81 19.89 -29.63
C THR A 20 14.17 20.54 -30.96
N ALA A 21 15.46 20.82 -31.21
CA ALA A 21 15.94 21.40 -32.45
C ALA A 21 15.49 20.59 -33.68
N ALA A 22 15.45 19.26 -33.56
CA ALA A 22 14.97 18.36 -34.61
C ALA A 22 13.49 18.57 -34.95
N ALA A 23 12.62 18.71 -33.91
CA ALA A 23 11.20 18.95 -34.17
C ALA A 23 10.93 20.34 -34.75
N ALA A 24 11.63 21.37 -34.30
CA ALA A 24 11.57 22.70 -34.90
C ALA A 24 12.03 22.71 -36.35
N GLN A 25 13.10 21.96 -36.67
CA GLN A 25 13.61 21.79 -38.04
C GLN A 25 12.58 21.11 -38.95
N ARG A 26 11.91 20.06 -38.48
CA ARG A 26 10.84 19.33 -39.20
C ARG A 26 9.62 20.21 -39.44
N ALA A 27 9.22 21.02 -38.46
CA ALA A 27 8.15 21.99 -38.63
C ALA A 27 8.47 23.04 -39.72
N ARG A 28 9.73 23.54 -39.77
CA ARG A 28 10.19 24.47 -40.83
C ARG A 28 10.14 23.84 -42.19
N ILE A 29 10.52 22.55 -42.35
CA ILE A 29 10.42 21.83 -43.61
C ILE A 29 8.98 21.82 -44.14
N VAL A 30 8.01 21.52 -43.25
CA VAL A 30 6.60 21.44 -43.65
C VAL A 30 6.04 22.81 -44.00
N LEU A 31 6.37 23.85 -43.24
CA LEU A 31 5.94 25.23 -43.52
C LEU A 31 6.48 25.73 -44.86
N LEU A 32 7.78 25.60 -45.10
CA LEU A 32 8.39 25.99 -46.40
C LEU A 32 7.81 25.21 -47.57
N ALA A 33 7.46 23.94 -47.37
CA ALA A 33 6.79 23.14 -48.38
C ALA A 33 5.36 23.60 -48.65
N ALA A 34 4.66 24.13 -47.66
CA ALA A 34 3.33 24.71 -47.82
C ALA A 34 3.37 26.04 -48.58
N ASP A 35 4.45 26.81 -48.41
CA ASP A 35 4.73 28.04 -49.14
C ASP A 35 5.16 27.78 -50.61
N GLY A 36 5.15 26.51 -51.07
CA GLY A 36 5.51 26.15 -52.45
C GLY A 36 6.98 26.11 -52.72
N VAL A 37 7.87 26.21 -51.73
CA VAL A 37 9.32 26.18 -51.91
C VAL A 37 9.77 24.79 -52.43
N PRO A 38 10.61 24.73 -53.49
CA PRO A 38 11.12 23.46 -54.04
C PRO A 38 11.94 22.69 -52.98
N ASN A 39 11.86 21.34 -53.00
CA ASN A 39 12.55 20.47 -52.01
C ASN A 39 14.07 20.70 -51.96
N ALA A 40 14.73 21.01 -53.08
CA ALA A 40 16.16 21.30 -53.11
C ALA A 40 16.49 22.59 -52.35
N GLU A 41 15.66 23.60 -52.49
CA GLU A 41 15.82 24.88 -51.81
C GLU A 41 15.48 24.77 -50.31
N ILE A 42 14.44 24.00 -49.96
CA ILE A 42 14.15 23.68 -48.54
C ILE A 42 15.35 22.98 -47.88
N ALA A 43 15.92 21.98 -48.55
CA ALA A 43 17.08 21.24 -48.05
C ALA A 43 18.26 22.19 -47.76
N ARG A 44 18.54 23.14 -48.67
CA ARG A 44 19.58 24.15 -48.50
C ARG A 44 19.30 25.08 -47.30
N ARG A 45 18.06 25.62 -47.20
CA ARG A 45 17.67 26.59 -46.14
C ARG A 45 17.67 25.98 -44.76
N VAL A 46 17.28 24.69 -44.68
CA VAL A 46 17.13 23.98 -43.38
C VAL A 46 18.38 23.21 -42.98
N GLY A 47 19.37 23.07 -43.91
CA GLY A 47 20.63 22.36 -43.66
C GLY A 47 20.47 20.84 -43.58
N VAL A 48 19.62 20.25 -44.45
CA VAL A 48 19.37 18.79 -44.51
C VAL A 48 19.50 18.29 -45.96
N THR A 49 19.46 16.99 -46.16
CA THR A 49 19.47 16.41 -47.52
C THR A 49 18.07 16.46 -48.16
N ARG A 50 18.00 16.47 -49.49
CA ARG A 50 16.74 16.43 -50.23
C ARG A 50 15.87 15.20 -49.87
N PRO A 51 16.42 13.98 -49.76
CA PRO A 51 15.65 12.82 -49.29
C PRO A 51 15.03 13.02 -47.92
N THR A 52 15.72 13.67 -46.97
CA THR A 52 15.21 14.02 -45.64
C THR A 52 13.99 14.94 -45.74
N VAL A 53 14.02 15.94 -46.60
CA VAL A 53 12.87 16.83 -46.84
C VAL A 53 11.67 16.04 -47.36
N VAL A 54 11.89 15.19 -48.36
CA VAL A 54 10.83 14.35 -48.93
C VAL A 54 10.23 13.42 -47.89
N GLY A 55 11.08 12.76 -47.11
CA GLY A 55 10.62 11.84 -46.06
C GLY A 55 9.75 12.52 -44.97
N TRP A 56 10.16 13.71 -44.49
CA TRP A 56 9.37 14.43 -43.49
C TRP A 56 8.07 15.00 -44.05
N ARG A 57 8.05 15.44 -45.28
CA ARG A 57 6.83 15.85 -45.99
C ARG A 57 5.85 14.69 -46.13
N GLN A 58 6.33 13.52 -46.50
CA GLN A 58 5.50 12.32 -46.66
C GLN A 58 4.89 11.92 -45.30
N ARG A 59 5.70 11.85 -44.23
CA ARG A 59 5.23 11.53 -42.87
C ARG A 59 4.20 12.54 -42.38
N TYR A 60 4.35 13.82 -42.67
CA TYR A 60 3.34 14.82 -42.36
C TYR A 60 2.06 14.61 -43.16
N LEU A 61 2.12 14.30 -44.43
CA LEU A 61 0.92 14.00 -45.23
C LEU A 61 0.13 12.81 -44.67
N GLU A 62 0.83 11.77 -44.23
CA GLU A 62 0.24 10.55 -43.68
C GLU A 62 -0.33 10.77 -42.29
N SER A 63 0.42 11.39 -41.40
CA SER A 63 0.11 11.41 -39.96
C SER A 63 -0.03 12.81 -39.34
N GLY A 64 0.08 13.89 -40.14
CA GLY A 64 0.02 15.27 -39.63
C GLY A 64 1.20 15.61 -38.70
N ILE A 65 0.96 16.48 -37.72
CA ILE A 65 1.99 16.92 -36.76
C ILE A 65 2.56 15.73 -35.97
N SER A 66 1.77 14.71 -35.64
CA SER A 66 2.26 13.51 -34.95
C SER A 66 3.31 12.75 -35.76
N GLY A 67 3.22 12.78 -37.08
CA GLY A 67 4.23 12.20 -37.98
C GLY A 67 5.61 12.86 -37.89
N LEU A 68 5.71 14.05 -37.28
CA LEU A 68 6.99 14.76 -37.13
C LEU A 68 7.74 14.32 -35.84
N SER A 69 7.14 13.48 -35.02
CA SER A 69 7.82 12.91 -33.85
C SER A 69 8.84 11.83 -34.25
N ASP A 70 9.85 11.62 -33.40
CA ASP A 70 10.74 10.48 -33.56
C ASP A 70 9.97 9.19 -33.35
N LEU A 71 10.21 8.20 -34.18
CA LEU A 71 9.74 6.84 -33.90
C LEU A 71 10.65 6.21 -32.86
N ASP A 72 10.04 5.38 -32.00
CA ASP A 72 10.80 4.56 -31.04
C ASP A 72 11.80 3.71 -31.85
N ARG A 73 13.06 3.79 -31.47
CA ARG A 73 14.10 2.98 -32.13
C ARG A 73 13.87 1.53 -31.64
N PRO A 74 13.75 0.56 -32.56
CA PRO A 74 13.77 -0.84 -32.19
C PRO A 74 15.13 -1.12 -31.54
N GLY A 75 15.14 -1.29 -30.22
CA GLY A 75 16.35 -1.64 -29.48
C GLY A 75 16.94 -2.98 -29.96
N ARG A 76 18.00 -3.43 -29.32
CA ARG A 76 18.54 -4.77 -29.56
C ARG A 76 17.43 -5.80 -29.38
N PRO A 77 17.20 -6.73 -30.31
CA PRO A 77 16.22 -7.82 -30.15
C PRO A 77 16.42 -8.53 -28.82
N ALA A 78 15.33 -8.80 -28.12
CA ALA A 78 15.38 -9.57 -26.88
C ALA A 78 15.88 -10.99 -27.20
N SER A 79 17.04 -11.35 -26.66
CA SER A 79 17.64 -12.69 -26.83
C SER A 79 17.18 -13.68 -25.73
N ILE A 80 16.41 -13.20 -24.75
CA ILE A 80 15.95 -13.97 -23.59
C ILE A 80 14.44 -13.82 -23.53
N ASP A 81 13.73 -14.93 -23.50
CA ASP A 81 12.30 -14.92 -23.24
C ASP A 81 12.05 -14.57 -21.76
N GLU A 82 11.33 -13.50 -21.52
CA GLU A 82 10.98 -13.08 -20.17
C GLU A 82 10.05 -14.12 -19.50
N ALA A 83 9.22 -14.83 -20.27
CA ALA A 83 8.32 -15.85 -19.74
C ALA A 83 9.10 -17.03 -19.14
N ASP A 84 10.19 -17.46 -19.73
CA ASP A 84 11.03 -18.54 -19.20
C ASP A 84 11.62 -18.15 -17.84
N VAL A 85 12.08 -16.91 -17.71
CA VAL A 85 12.61 -16.39 -16.43
C VAL A 85 11.52 -16.31 -15.37
N VAL A 86 10.30 -15.90 -15.75
CA VAL A 86 9.14 -15.86 -14.83
C VAL A 86 8.78 -17.26 -14.38
N VAL A 87 8.64 -18.23 -15.30
CA VAL A 87 8.31 -19.62 -14.99
C VAL A 87 9.36 -20.24 -14.07
N ALA A 88 10.66 -20.07 -14.39
CA ALA A 88 11.74 -20.56 -13.54
C ALA A 88 11.73 -19.92 -12.14
N THR A 89 11.36 -18.63 -12.04
CA THR A 89 11.23 -17.93 -10.75
C THR A 89 10.13 -18.52 -9.87
N LEU A 90 9.02 -18.97 -10.48
CA LEU A 90 7.87 -19.53 -9.76
C LEU A 90 8.12 -20.97 -9.29
N GLN A 91 9.10 -21.65 -9.85
CA GLN A 91 9.51 -22.97 -9.39
C GLN A 91 10.38 -22.86 -8.14
N LYS A 92 10.33 -23.87 -7.27
CA LYS A 92 11.23 -23.93 -6.11
C LYS A 92 12.67 -24.14 -6.58
N PRO A 93 13.65 -23.50 -5.92
CA PRO A 93 15.06 -23.83 -6.13
C PRO A 93 15.33 -25.32 -5.87
N PRO A 94 16.27 -25.93 -6.58
CA PRO A 94 16.72 -27.31 -6.29
C PRO A 94 17.18 -27.44 -4.83
N GLU A 95 16.85 -28.56 -4.19
CA GLU A 95 17.22 -28.82 -2.79
C GLU A 95 18.72 -28.79 -2.56
N SER A 96 19.50 -29.15 -3.58
CA SER A 96 20.97 -29.10 -3.55
C SER A 96 21.55 -27.71 -3.29
N LEU A 97 20.78 -26.64 -3.55
CA LEU A 97 21.20 -25.26 -3.27
C LEU A 97 21.00 -24.85 -1.80
N GLY A 98 20.25 -25.63 -1.01
CA GLY A 98 20.00 -25.34 0.41
C GLY A 98 19.28 -24.01 0.69
N VAL A 99 18.56 -23.45 -0.29
CA VAL A 99 17.86 -22.17 -0.17
C VAL A 99 16.35 -22.33 -0.33
N THR A 100 15.59 -21.47 0.31
CA THR A 100 14.12 -21.52 0.30
C THR A 100 13.49 -20.74 -0.86
N HIS A 101 14.24 -19.84 -1.48
CA HIS A 101 13.76 -18.96 -2.57
C HIS A 101 14.91 -18.54 -3.47
N TRP A 102 14.58 -18.11 -4.68
CA TRP A 102 15.55 -17.60 -5.63
C TRP A 102 16.08 -16.22 -5.23
N SER A 103 17.39 -16.04 -5.29
CA SER A 103 17.99 -14.72 -5.49
C SER A 103 18.23 -14.47 -6.98
N ALA A 104 18.32 -13.20 -7.38
CA ALA A 104 18.55 -12.87 -8.80
C ALA A 104 19.88 -13.45 -9.32
N ARG A 105 20.89 -13.63 -8.46
CA ARG A 105 22.18 -14.24 -8.82
C ARG A 105 22.03 -15.75 -9.02
N LEU A 106 21.43 -16.45 -8.06
CA LEU A 106 21.22 -17.90 -8.18
C LEU A 106 20.40 -18.28 -9.40
N LEU A 107 19.31 -17.53 -9.67
CA LEU A 107 18.50 -17.80 -10.85
C LEU A 107 19.25 -17.46 -12.14
N ALA A 108 20.06 -16.41 -12.15
CA ALA A 108 20.90 -16.05 -13.27
C ALA A 108 21.92 -17.13 -13.60
N ASP A 109 22.59 -17.66 -12.60
CA ASP A 109 23.55 -18.77 -12.74
C ASP A 109 22.85 -20.03 -13.27
N GLN A 110 21.65 -20.35 -12.76
CA GLN A 110 20.86 -21.50 -13.21
C GLN A 110 20.43 -21.38 -14.67
N LEU A 111 20.13 -20.17 -15.15
CA LEU A 111 19.65 -19.92 -16.52
C LEU A 111 20.77 -19.51 -17.48
N GLY A 112 22.00 -19.36 -17.03
CA GLY A 112 23.13 -18.90 -17.86
C GLY A 112 22.97 -17.46 -18.38
N ILE A 113 22.32 -16.58 -17.62
CA ILE A 113 22.04 -15.18 -17.99
C ILE A 113 22.61 -14.19 -16.96
N SER A 114 22.59 -12.90 -17.26
CA SER A 114 23.05 -11.90 -16.28
C SER A 114 22.03 -11.70 -15.16
N PHE A 115 22.51 -11.53 -13.91
CA PHE A 115 21.65 -11.20 -12.76
C PHE A 115 20.90 -9.88 -12.95
N ALA A 116 21.47 -8.92 -13.70
CA ALA A 116 20.84 -7.65 -14.02
C ALA A 116 19.59 -7.86 -14.90
N THR A 117 19.65 -8.83 -15.82
CA THR A 117 18.49 -9.23 -16.66
C THR A 117 17.38 -9.81 -15.78
N VAL A 118 17.70 -10.75 -14.87
CA VAL A 118 16.74 -11.32 -13.93
C VAL A 118 16.11 -10.22 -13.07
N ALA A 119 16.92 -9.35 -12.47
CA ALA A 119 16.45 -8.26 -11.62
C ALA A 119 15.54 -7.26 -12.39
N ARG A 120 15.85 -6.98 -13.65
CA ARG A 120 15.03 -6.14 -14.53
C ARG A 120 13.67 -6.80 -14.83
N ILE A 121 13.66 -8.09 -15.13
CA ILE A 121 12.44 -8.87 -15.40
C ILE A 121 11.60 -8.94 -14.11
N TRP A 122 12.18 -9.26 -12.97
CA TRP A 122 11.47 -9.29 -11.70
C TRP A 122 10.82 -7.95 -11.36
N ARG A 123 11.51 -6.84 -11.61
CA ARG A 123 10.94 -5.50 -11.41
C ARG A 123 9.76 -5.22 -12.34
N LYS A 124 9.89 -5.59 -13.61
CA LYS A 124 8.84 -5.43 -14.62
C LYS A 124 7.59 -6.24 -14.26
N TRP A 125 7.76 -7.48 -13.79
CA TRP A 125 6.68 -8.40 -13.44
C TRP A 125 6.28 -8.36 -11.96
N ASN A 126 6.86 -7.43 -11.19
CA ASN A 126 6.66 -7.29 -9.73
C ASN A 126 6.87 -8.60 -8.95
N LEU A 127 7.88 -9.39 -9.36
CA LEU A 127 8.25 -10.62 -8.68
C LEU A 127 9.22 -10.34 -7.53
N GLN A 128 8.92 -10.87 -6.36
CA GLN A 128 9.70 -10.69 -5.13
C GLN A 128 9.86 -12.03 -4.40
N PRO A 129 10.69 -12.96 -4.90
CA PRO A 129 10.81 -14.31 -4.33
C PRO A 129 11.24 -14.34 -2.86
N TRP A 130 11.98 -13.32 -2.42
CA TRP A 130 12.43 -13.15 -1.03
C TRP A 130 11.33 -12.66 -0.08
N ARG A 131 10.18 -12.23 -0.61
CA ARG A 131 9.08 -11.72 0.19
C ARG A 131 8.09 -12.84 0.44
N SER A 132 7.95 -13.19 1.70
CA SER A 132 6.93 -14.13 2.17
C SER A 132 5.95 -13.39 3.06
N GLU A 133 4.68 -13.52 2.78
CA GLU A 133 3.60 -13.03 3.63
C GLU A 133 2.87 -14.23 4.22
N THR A 134 2.72 -14.23 5.52
CA THR A 134 1.92 -15.25 6.20
C THR A 134 0.45 -14.88 6.10
N PHE A 135 -0.38 -15.83 5.74
CA PHE A 135 -1.82 -15.68 5.84
C PHE A 135 -2.40 -16.97 6.45
N LYS A 136 -3.51 -16.83 7.15
CA LYS A 136 -4.26 -17.94 7.71
C LYS A 136 -5.65 -17.95 7.11
N PHE A 137 -6.07 -19.09 6.59
CA PHE A 137 -7.46 -19.27 6.19
C PHE A 137 -8.34 -19.28 7.44
N SER A 138 -9.45 -18.58 7.38
CA SER A 138 -10.46 -18.71 8.41
C SER A 138 -11.12 -20.07 8.30
N THR A 139 -11.17 -20.77 9.42
CA THR A 139 -11.94 -22.01 9.59
C THR A 139 -13.30 -21.76 10.24
N ASP A 140 -13.71 -20.49 10.32
CA ASP A 140 -14.97 -20.10 10.94
C ASP A 140 -16.14 -20.55 10.08
N PRO A 141 -17.05 -21.40 10.60
CA PRO A 141 -18.21 -21.86 9.83
C PRO A 141 -19.20 -20.73 9.49
N GLN A 142 -19.11 -19.59 10.20
CA GLN A 142 -19.92 -18.40 9.96
C GLN A 142 -19.15 -17.29 9.21
N LEU A 143 -18.10 -17.66 8.47
CA LEU A 143 -17.23 -16.70 7.77
C LEU A 143 -18.04 -15.68 6.95
N ASP A 144 -18.91 -16.16 6.07
CA ASP A 144 -19.72 -15.33 5.17
C ASP A 144 -20.60 -14.35 5.95
N THR A 145 -21.32 -14.85 6.95
CA THR A 145 -22.25 -14.04 7.76
C THR A 145 -21.48 -12.93 8.51
N LYS A 146 -20.37 -13.27 9.15
CA LYS A 146 -19.57 -12.31 9.92
C LYS A 146 -18.85 -11.29 9.02
N VAL A 147 -18.35 -11.71 7.86
CA VAL A 147 -17.75 -10.78 6.89
C VAL A 147 -18.80 -9.79 6.39
N ARG A 148 -20.00 -10.27 6.03
CA ARG A 148 -21.09 -9.38 5.56
C ARG A 148 -21.57 -8.43 6.66
N ASP A 149 -21.68 -8.90 7.89
CA ASP A 149 -22.07 -8.09 9.05
C ASP A 149 -21.07 -6.95 9.29
N VAL A 150 -19.79 -7.28 9.46
CA VAL A 150 -18.73 -6.29 9.75
C VAL A 150 -18.52 -5.32 8.59
N VAL A 151 -18.41 -5.82 7.35
CA VAL A 151 -18.22 -4.98 6.17
C VAL A 151 -19.45 -4.10 5.92
N GLY A 152 -20.65 -4.64 6.16
CA GLY A 152 -21.90 -3.87 6.09
C GLY A 152 -21.89 -2.66 7.01
N LEU A 153 -21.43 -2.81 8.27
CA LEU A 153 -21.29 -1.72 9.22
C LEU A 153 -20.29 -0.63 8.77
N TYR A 154 -19.22 -1.02 8.09
CA TYR A 154 -18.22 -0.07 7.61
C TYR A 154 -18.66 0.70 6.37
N LEU A 155 -19.36 0.05 5.45
CA LEU A 155 -19.83 0.67 4.21
C LEU A 155 -21.14 1.46 4.41
N ASN A 156 -22.03 0.96 5.27
CA ASN A 156 -23.34 1.54 5.53
C ASN A 156 -23.60 1.56 7.04
N PRO A 157 -22.96 2.46 7.79
CA PRO A 157 -23.17 2.55 9.22
C PRO A 157 -24.62 2.92 9.53
N PRO A 158 -25.24 2.33 10.57
CA PRO A 158 -26.61 2.63 10.93
C PRO A 158 -26.80 4.09 11.36
N ASP A 159 -27.91 4.69 10.98
CA ASP A 159 -28.27 6.04 11.39
C ASP A 159 -28.32 6.16 12.94
N LYS A 160 -27.85 7.31 13.44
CA LYS A 160 -27.83 7.63 14.88
C LYS A 160 -27.10 6.59 15.76
N ALA A 161 -26.14 5.89 15.19
CA ALA A 161 -25.27 4.94 15.90
C ALA A 161 -23.79 5.25 15.62
N ILE A 162 -22.93 4.80 16.50
CA ILE A 162 -21.46 4.89 16.33
C ILE A 162 -20.92 3.49 16.12
N VAL A 163 -20.08 3.34 15.11
CA VAL A 163 -19.34 2.10 14.85
C VAL A 163 -17.93 2.25 15.39
N LEU A 164 -17.57 1.37 16.31
CA LEU A 164 -16.25 1.31 16.94
C LEU A 164 -15.57 0.01 16.56
N SER A 165 -14.30 0.08 16.17
CA SER A 165 -13.42 -1.08 16.10
C SER A 165 -12.60 -1.15 17.38
N VAL A 166 -12.74 -2.24 18.13
CA VAL A 166 -12.14 -2.40 19.47
C VAL A 166 -11.22 -3.62 19.49
N ASP A 167 -10.04 -3.45 20.07
CA ASP A 167 -9.08 -4.52 20.29
C ASP A 167 -8.04 -4.14 21.35
N GLU A 168 -7.14 -5.07 21.68
CA GLU A 168 -6.00 -4.82 22.55
C GLU A 168 -4.67 -5.15 21.90
N LYS A 169 -3.72 -4.23 21.97
CA LYS A 169 -2.33 -4.47 21.67
C LYS A 169 -1.61 -4.88 22.95
N SER A 170 -1.45 -6.17 23.13
CA SER A 170 -0.81 -6.75 24.33
C SER A 170 0.72 -6.67 24.27
N GLN A 171 1.36 -6.78 25.44
CA GLN A 171 2.81 -6.92 25.60
C GLN A 171 3.67 -5.85 24.91
N ILE A 172 3.22 -4.60 24.94
CA ILE A 172 4.04 -3.49 24.51
C ILE A 172 5.18 -3.31 25.51
N GLN A 173 6.43 -3.43 25.05
CA GLN A 173 7.60 -3.43 25.93
C GLN A 173 8.15 -2.00 26.10
N ALA A 174 8.45 -1.64 27.36
CA ALA A 174 9.26 -0.46 27.67
C ALA A 174 10.72 -0.83 27.45
N LEU A 175 11.27 -0.39 26.34
CA LEU A 175 12.64 -0.67 25.92
C LEU A 175 13.48 0.59 26.10
N ASP A 176 14.51 0.50 26.94
CA ASP A 176 15.53 1.52 27.12
C ASP A 176 16.79 1.12 26.38
N ARG A 177 17.28 1.96 25.48
CA ARG A 177 18.47 1.66 24.68
C ARG A 177 19.71 2.00 25.47
N THR A 178 20.69 1.09 25.43
CA THR A 178 21.94 1.21 26.17
C THR A 178 22.90 2.30 25.64
N ALA A 179 22.64 2.82 24.43
CA ALA A 179 23.40 3.90 23.84
C ALA A 179 22.50 4.89 23.11
N PRO A 180 22.93 6.16 23.01
CA PRO A 180 22.19 7.20 22.28
C PRO A 180 21.97 6.82 20.82
N ILE A 181 20.84 7.25 20.27
CA ILE A 181 20.50 7.10 18.85
C ILE A 181 21.41 8.04 18.04
N LEU A 182 22.06 7.53 17.01
CA LEU A 182 22.80 8.35 16.04
C LEU A 182 21.80 9.05 15.11
N PRO A 183 21.77 10.38 15.06
CA PRO A 183 20.75 11.12 14.35
C PRO A 183 20.83 10.94 12.83
N LEU A 184 19.71 11.11 12.17
CA LEU A 184 19.59 11.16 10.71
C LEU A 184 20.50 12.26 10.15
N ARG A 185 21.26 11.93 9.08
CA ARG A 185 22.07 12.89 8.31
C ARG A 185 21.83 12.69 6.82
N PRO A 186 22.10 13.70 5.97
CA PRO A 186 22.00 13.54 4.51
C PRO A 186 22.82 12.31 4.05
N GLY A 187 22.16 11.38 3.36
CA GLY A 187 22.76 10.12 2.87
C GLY A 187 22.96 9.01 3.92
N LEU A 188 22.66 9.26 5.20
CA LEU A 188 22.80 8.27 6.27
C LEU A 188 21.49 8.18 7.08
N PRO A 189 20.84 6.99 7.16
CA PRO A 189 19.68 6.81 8.01
C PRO A 189 20.03 6.91 9.49
N GLU A 190 19.05 7.22 10.31
CA GLU A 190 19.14 7.09 11.76
C GLU A 190 19.55 5.68 12.16
N LYS A 191 20.50 5.56 13.10
CA LYS A 191 20.97 4.29 13.62
C LYS A 191 20.76 4.19 15.12
N ALA A 192 20.15 3.10 15.55
CA ALA A 192 19.97 2.76 16.95
C ALA A 192 20.73 1.48 17.29
N THR A 193 21.22 1.37 18.53
CA THR A 193 21.81 0.14 19.03
C THR A 193 20.81 -1.00 19.07
N HIS A 194 21.29 -2.23 18.94
CA HIS A 194 20.47 -3.45 19.13
C HIS A 194 20.31 -3.81 20.61
N ASP A 195 21.16 -3.26 21.49
CA ASP A 195 21.13 -3.55 22.91
C ASP A 195 20.08 -2.66 23.61
N TYR A 196 19.28 -3.28 24.46
CA TYR A 196 18.26 -2.59 25.24
C TYR A 196 18.00 -3.28 26.58
N LEU A 197 17.61 -2.49 27.57
CA LEU A 197 17.08 -2.95 28.84
C LEU A 197 15.54 -2.98 28.77
N ARG A 198 14.94 -4.00 29.38
CA ARG A 198 13.48 -4.15 29.46
C ARG A 198 12.99 -3.73 30.82
N HIS A 199 12.12 -2.71 30.85
CA HIS A 199 11.54 -2.20 32.10
C HIS A 199 10.10 -2.69 32.36
N GLY A 200 9.64 -3.68 31.62
CA GLY A 200 8.32 -4.27 31.75
C GLY A 200 7.43 -4.05 30.53
N THR A 201 6.17 -4.39 30.67
CA THR A 201 5.18 -4.36 29.58
C THR A 201 3.88 -3.70 29.99
N THR A 202 3.15 -3.17 29.01
CA THR A 202 1.75 -2.73 29.16
C THR A 202 0.90 -3.28 28.02
N THR A 203 -0.42 -3.26 28.18
CA THR A 203 -1.40 -3.57 27.14
C THR A 203 -2.20 -2.30 26.86
N LEU A 204 -2.29 -1.91 25.61
CA LEU A 204 -3.11 -0.81 25.15
C LEU A 204 -4.44 -1.37 24.63
N PHE A 205 -5.55 -1.04 25.28
CA PHE A 205 -6.90 -1.18 24.72
C PHE A 205 -7.22 0.08 23.90
N ALA A 206 -7.80 -0.10 22.74
CA ALA A 206 -8.20 1.00 21.87
C ALA A 206 -9.56 0.75 21.24
N ALA A 207 -10.37 1.80 21.18
CA ALA A 207 -11.64 1.85 20.47
C ALA A 207 -11.54 2.95 19.39
N LEU A 208 -11.40 2.54 18.15
CA LEU A 208 -11.33 3.41 16.98
C LEU A 208 -12.75 3.70 16.49
N GLU A 209 -13.15 4.96 16.52
CA GLU A 209 -14.38 5.43 15.88
C GLU A 209 -14.16 5.53 14.36
N VAL A 210 -14.83 4.68 13.59
CA VAL A 210 -14.60 4.54 12.15
C VAL A 210 -14.91 5.84 11.39
N ALA A 211 -15.99 6.51 11.79
CA ALA A 211 -16.47 7.71 11.12
C ALA A 211 -15.59 8.96 11.31
N THR A 212 -14.84 9.05 12.39
CA THR A 212 -14.00 10.22 12.70
C THR A 212 -12.51 9.91 12.72
N GLY A 213 -12.14 8.64 12.93
CA GLY A 213 -10.78 8.20 13.16
C GLY A 213 -10.29 8.46 14.58
N LYS A 214 -11.14 8.99 15.49
CA LYS A 214 -10.78 9.22 16.89
C LYS A 214 -10.62 7.90 17.64
N VAL A 215 -9.75 7.90 18.62
CA VAL A 215 -9.43 6.75 19.44
C VAL A 215 -9.71 7.06 20.90
N THR A 216 -10.49 6.21 21.54
CA THR A 216 -10.57 6.11 23.01
C THR A 216 -9.66 4.99 23.45
N ASP A 217 -8.85 5.20 24.46
CA ASP A 217 -7.80 4.27 24.88
C ASP A 217 -7.74 4.06 26.39
N ALA A 218 -7.11 2.97 26.78
CA ALA A 218 -6.68 2.72 28.16
C ALA A 218 -5.48 1.77 28.17
N CYS A 219 -4.47 2.10 28.98
CA CYS A 219 -3.35 1.22 29.25
C CYS A 219 -3.57 0.40 30.52
N HIS A 220 -3.39 -0.91 30.44
CA HIS A 220 -3.53 -1.84 31.57
C HIS A 220 -2.35 -2.81 31.64
N PRO A 221 -1.98 -3.29 32.84
CA PRO A 221 -0.91 -4.27 33.01
C PRO A 221 -1.25 -5.67 32.45
N ARG A 222 -2.54 -5.95 32.26
CA ARG A 222 -3.08 -7.23 31.79
C ARG A 222 -4.17 -7.00 30.75
N HIS A 223 -4.54 -8.08 30.04
CA HIS A 223 -5.61 -8.10 29.05
C HIS A 223 -6.63 -9.21 29.34
N THR A 224 -7.07 -9.28 30.60
CA THR A 224 -8.12 -10.22 31.02
C THR A 224 -9.51 -9.64 30.75
N HIS A 225 -10.54 -10.47 30.95
CA HIS A 225 -11.93 -10.00 30.82
C HIS A 225 -12.28 -8.86 31.81
N LEU A 226 -11.51 -8.67 32.90
CA LEU A 226 -11.74 -7.59 33.85
C LEU A 226 -11.32 -6.24 33.28
N GLU A 227 -10.13 -6.17 32.70
CA GLU A 227 -9.62 -4.97 32.04
C GLU A 227 -10.45 -4.64 30.78
N PHE A 228 -10.80 -5.65 29.98
CA PHE A 228 -11.70 -5.46 28.84
C PHE A 228 -13.06 -4.91 29.27
N LEU A 229 -13.67 -5.44 30.31
CA LEU A 229 -14.94 -4.93 30.83
C LEU A 229 -14.81 -3.50 31.39
N ALA A 230 -13.69 -3.19 32.06
CA ALA A 230 -13.41 -1.83 32.51
C ALA A 230 -13.32 -0.86 31.34
N PHE A 231 -12.61 -1.26 30.28
CA PHE A 231 -12.48 -0.49 29.07
C PHE A 231 -13.83 -0.30 28.34
N LEU A 232 -14.65 -1.35 28.19
CA LEU A 232 -16.00 -1.21 27.62
C LEU A 232 -16.88 -0.23 28.42
N LYS A 233 -16.77 -0.22 29.74
CA LYS A 233 -17.48 0.75 30.60
C LYS A 233 -16.99 2.18 30.34
N GLN A 234 -15.69 2.38 30.15
CA GLN A 234 -15.10 3.68 29.78
C GLN A 234 -15.63 4.13 28.41
N VAL A 235 -15.60 3.28 27.39
CA VAL A 235 -16.14 3.56 26.05
C VAL A 235 -17.64 3.92 26.15
N ALA A 236 -18.41 3.16 26.90
CA ALA A 236 -19.84 3.42 27.11
C ALA A 236 -20.10 4.79 27.78
N LYS A 237 -19.18 5.25 28.65
CA LYS A 237 -19.25 6.57 29.31
C LYS A 237 -18.84 7.70 28.35
N THR A 238 -17.88 7.45 27.46
CA THR A 238 -17.45 8.43 26.42
C THR A 238 -18.59 8.72 25.44
N TYR A 239 -19.43 7.73 25.12
CA TYR A 239 -20.56 7.86 24.20
C TYR A 239 -21.91 7.64 24.91
N PRO A 240 -22.36 8.57 25.75
CA PRO A 240 -23.61 8.42 26.49
C PRO A 240 -24.82 8.51 25.53
N ARG A 241 -25.86 7.71 25.78
CA ARG A 241 -27.16 7.77 25.08
C ARG A 241 -27.12 7.46 23.58
N VAL A 242 -25.99 7.05 23.02
CA VAL A 242 -25.85 6.67 21.61
C VAL A 242 -25.81 5.15 21.50
N LYS A 243 -26.38 4.61 20.42
CA LYS A 243 -26.28 3.20 20.09
C LYS A 243 -24.87 2.92 19.58
N LEU A 244 -24.21 1.91 20.16
CA LEU A 244 -22.83 1.52 19.81
C LEU A 244 -22.83 0.17 19.09
N HIS A 245 -22.23 0.11 17.93
CA HIS A 245 -21.86 -1.12 17.24
C HIS A 245 -20.37 -1.33 17.42
N ILE A 246 -20.00 -2.34 18.20
CA ILE A 246 -18.60 -2.64 18.52
C ILE A 246 -18.15 -3.85 17.73
N VAL A 247 -17.24 -3.63 16.79
CA VAL A 247 -16.53 -4.69 16.07
C VAL A 247 -15.29 -5.07 16.88
N CYS A 248 -15.17 -6.34 17.25
CA CYS A 248 -13.98 -6.87 17.92
C CYS A 248 -13.64 -8.28 17.41
N ASP A 249 -12.47 -8.77 17.78
CA ASP A 249 -12.08 -10.13 17.43
C ASP A 249 -12.85 -11.19 18.22
N ASN A 250 -12.73 -12.44 17.78
CA ASN A 250 -13.46 -13.57 18.35
C ASN A 250 -12.71 -14.20 19.56
N TYR A 251 -11.99 -13.40 20.34
CA TYR A 251 -11.21 -13.88 21.48
C TYR A 251 -12.10 -14.26 22.68
N GLY A 252 -11.69 -15.28 23.44
CA GLY A 252 -12.49 -15.81 24.54
C GLY A 252 -12.78 -14.81 25.68
N THR A 253 -11.87 -13.87 25.91
CA THR A 253 -11.98 -12.80 26.90
C THR A 253 -13.20 -11.91 26.63
N HIS A 254 -13.47 -11.62 25.37
CA HIS A 254 -14.58 -10.77 24.93
C HIS A 254 -15.96 -11.42 25.14
N LYS A 255 -15.99 -12.74 25.23
CA LYS A 255 -17.20 -13.56 25.42
C LYS A 255 -17.38 -14.05 26.85
N HIS A 256 -16.57 -13.57 27.78
CA HIS A 256 -16.62 -14.01 29.17
C HIS A 256 -18.01 -13.72 29.81
N PRO A 257 -18.57 -14.61 30.66
CA PRO A 257 -19.90 -14.44 31.24
C PRO A 257 -20.14 -13.08 31.93
N LYS A 258 -19.13 -12.52 32.61
CA LYS A 258 -19.22 -11.18 33.21
C LYS A 258 -19.40 -10.07 32.20
N VAL A 259 -18.77 -10.17 31.03
CA VAL A 259 -18.94 -9.24 29.92
C VAL A 259 -20.33 -9.35 29.33
N GLN A 260 -20.81 -10.57 29.08
CA GLN A 260 -22.15 -10.85 28.57
C GLN A 260 -23.24 -10.34 29.53
N ALA A 261 -23.08 -10.60 30.85
CA ALA A 261 -24.03 -10.11 31.85
C ALA A 261 -24.10 -8.58 31.92
N TRP A 262 -22.98 -7.90 31.68
CA TRP A 262 -22.97 -6.43 31.60
C TRP A 262 -23.61 -5.93 30.30
N LEU A 263 -23.33 -6.55 29.14
CA LEU A 263 -23.94 -6.22 27.86
C LEU A 263 -25.46 -6.40 27.90
N ALA A 264 -25.97 -7.47 28.55
CA ALA A 264 -27.41 -7.70 28.72
C ALA A 264 -28.12 -6.54 29.45
N LYS A 265 -27.40 -5.85 30.35
CA LYS A 265 -27.89 -4.64 31.06
C LYS A 265 -27.69 -3.36 30.24
N ASN A 266 -27.02 -3.42 29.12
CA ASN A 266 -26.71 -2.27 28.26
C ASN A 266 -27.10 -2.54 26.77
N PRO A 267 -28.38 -2.73 26.46
CA PRO A 267 -28.86 -3.18 25.15
C PRO A 267 -28.56 -2.21 23.98
N ARG A 268 -28.13 -0.98 24.28
CA ARG A 268 -27.65 -0.02 23.27
C ARG A 268 -26.29 -0.38 22.70
N ILE A 269 -25.57 -1.35 23.30
CA ILE A 269 -24.23 -1.78 22.88
C ILE A 269 -24.36 -3.15 22.23
N LEU A 270 -24.04 -3.21 20.95
CA LEU A 270 -24.13 -4.41 20.12
C LEU A 270 -22.71 -4.86 19.74
N MET A 271 -22.40 -6.12 20.01
CA MET A 271 -21.10 -6.71 19.70
C MET A 271 -21.16 -7.43 18.34
N HIS A 272 -20.20 -7.17 17.48
CA HIS A 272 -20.00 -7.80 16.19
C HIS A 272 -18.63 -8.45 16.16
N PHE A 273 -18.61 -9.77 16.05
CA PHE A 273 -17.36 -10.52 16.13
C PHE A 273 -16.79 -10.77 14.73
N THR A 274 -15.50 -10.48 14.54
CA THR A 274 -14.81 -10.89 13.32
C THR A 274 -14.72 -12.41 13.22
N PRO A 275 -14.57 -13.00 12.02
CA PRO A 275 -14.34 -14.43 11.88
C PRO A 275 -13.05 -14.85 12.59
N THR A 276 -12.97 -16.11 13.02
CA THR A 276 -11.74 -16.69 13.55
C THR A 276 -10.62 -16.54 12.50
N SER A 277 -9.47 -16.04 12.91
CA SER A 277 -8.34 -15.66 12.03
C SER A 277 -8.68 -14.54 11.03
N GLY A 278 -9.64 -13.68 11.34
CA GLY A 278 -10.09 -12.54 10.55
C GLY A 278 -9.80 -11.17 11.18
N SER A 279 -8.76 -11.06 12.03
CA SER A 279 -8.39 -9.79 12.70
C SER A 279 -8.14 -8.64 11.73
N TRP A 280 -7.73 -8.93 10.48
CA TRP A 280 -7.57 -7.93 9.42
C TRP A 280 -8.86 -7.18 9.05
N LEU A 281 -10.04 -7.70 9.46
CA LEU A 281 -11.33 -6.99 9.36
C LEU A 281 -11.50 -5.95 10.48
N ASN A 282 -10.72 -6.03 11.57
CA ASN A 282 -10.80 -5.08 12.65
C ASN A 282 -9.93 -3.86 12.35
N MET A 283 -10.57 -2.72 12.04
CA MET A 283 -9.87 -1.51 11.56
C MET A 283 -8.91 -0.92 12.60
N VAL A 284 -9.09 -1.19 13.90
CA VAL A 284 -8.17 -0.70 14.95
C VAL A 284 -6.76 -1.29 14.80
N GLU A 285 -6.60 -2.43 14.13
CA GLU A 285 -5.28 -3.01 13.83
C GLU A 285 -4.43 -2.09 12.93
N ILE A 286 -5.08 -1.32 12.05
CA ILE A 286 -4.40 -0.29 11.25
C ILE A 286 -3.82 0.77 12.16
N PHE A 287 -4.60 1.24 13.14
CA PHE A 287 -4.14 2.20 14.15
C PHE A 287 -2.99 1.63 14.98
N PHE A 288 -3.07 0.38 15.43
CA PHE A 288 -1.96 -0.27 16.12
C PHE A 288 -0.68 -0.35 15.28
N GLY A 289 -0.82 -0.56 13.98
CA GLY A 289 0.30 -0.47 13.04
C GLY A 289 0.92 0.94 12.98
N ILE A 290 0.10 1.98 13.01
CA ILE A 290 0.52 3.39 12.95
C ILE A 290 1.26 3.79 14.24
N ILE A 291 0.65 3.60 15.42
CA ILE A 291 1.27 3.96 16.69
C ILE A 291 2.57 3.18 16.93
N THR A 292 2.61 1.91 16.53
CA THR A 292 3.84 1.10 16.63
C THR A 292 4.98 1.71 15.84
N ARG A 293 4.73 2.14 14.61
CA ARG A 293 5.76 2.73 13.75
C ARG A 293 6.17 4.14 14.16
N GLN A 294 5.20 4.94 14.60
CA GLN A 294 5.42 6.38 14.81
C GLN A 294 5.84 6.74 16.24
N ALA A 295 5.41 5.98 17.25
CA ALA A 295 5.71 6.26 18.64
C ALA A 295 6.53 5.16 19.33
N ILE A 296 6.10 3.89 19.23
CA ILE A 296 6.66 2.82 20.08
C ILE A 296 8.01 2.34 19.55
N ARG A 297 8.12 2.01 18.26
CA ARG A 297 9.30 1.33 17.69
C ARG A 297 10.59 2.14 17.79
N ARG A 298 10.50 3.48 17.73
CA ARG A 298 11.65 4.38 17.82
C ARG A 298 11.81 5.01 19.19
N GLY A 299 10.84 4.82 20.08
CA GLY A 299 10.89 5.33 21.44
C GLY A 299 11.97 4.63 22.27
N THR A 300 12.45 5.34 23.29
CA THR A 300 13.30 4.84 24.36
C THR A 300 12.58 5.13 25.65
N PHE A 301 12.34 4.10 26.46
CA PHE A 301 11.45 4.19 27.63
C PHE A 301 12.15 3.61 28.84
N THR A 302 12.47 4.45 29.84
CA THR A 302 13.16 4.08 31.06
C THR A 302 12.22 3.40 32.07
N SER A 303 10.91 3.45 31.82
CA SER A 303 9.89 2.80 32.64
C SER A 303 8.63 2.50 31.86
N VAL A 304 7.77 1.62 32.39
CA VAL A 304 6.41 1.41 31.85
C VAL A 304 5.59 2.69 31.92
N LYS A 305 5.81 3.52 32.93
CA LYS A 305 5.12 4.82 33.05
C LYS A 305 5.48 5.76 31.89
N ASP A 306 6.75 5.82 31.51
CA ASP A 306 7.21 6.65 30.36
C ASP A 306 6.61 6.14 29.05
N LEU A 307 6.54 4.82 28.88
CA LEU A 307 5.89 4.22 27.72
C LEU A 307 4.40 4.59 27.64
N ILE A 308 3.67 4.50 28.76
CA ILE A 308 2.24 4.86 28.82
C ILE A 308 2.07 6.35 28.50
N ALA A 309 2.85 7.23 29.10
CA ALA A 309 2.79 8.67 28.81
C ALA A 309 3.05 8.99 27.33
N ALA A 310 3.98 8.27 26.69
CA ALA A 310 4.24 8.45 25.25
C ALA A 310 3.07 7.92 24.37
N ILE A 311 2.41 6.82 24.78
CA ILE A 311 1.22 6.31 24.10
C ILE A 311 0.07 7.32 24.22
N GLU A 312 -0.22 7.83 25.41
CA GLU A 312 -1.26 8.82 25.68
C GLU A 312 -1.01 10.10 24.88
N ALA A 313 0.21 10.67 24.93
CA ALA A 313 0.58 11.86 24.18
C ALA A 313 0.44 11.66 22.66
N PHE A 314 0.76 10.46 22.16
CA PHE A 314 0.54 10.14 20.75
C PHE A 314 -0.94 10.13 20.39
N ILE A 315 -1.79 9.51 21.22
CA ILE A 315 -3.23 9.39 20.97
C ILE A 315 -3.92 10.76 21.08
N ASP A 316 -3.54 11.59 22.04
CA ASP A 316 -4.03 12.97 22.12
C ASP A 316 -3.73 13.75 20.83
N GLY A 317 -2.47 13.79 20.43
CA GLY A 317 -2.09 14.44 19.18
C GLY A 317 -2.67 13.75 17.92
N TRP A 318 -2.95 12.44 17.96
CA TRP A 318 -3.68 11.74 16.91
C TRP A 318 -5.11 12.24 16.80
N ASN A 319 -5.83 12.32 17.93
CA ASN A 319 -7.23 12.71 18.00
C ASN A 319 -7.50 14.15 17.52
N GLU A 320 -6.48 15.02 17.55
CA GLU A 320 -6.56 16.38 17.01
C GLU A 320 -6.47 16.43 15.46
N ARG A 321 -5.77 15.46 14.84
CA ARG A 321 -5.46 15.46 13.39
C ARG A 321 -5.99 14.26 12.62
N CYS A 322 -6.68 13.34 13.29
CA CYS A 322 -7.18 12.12 12.67
C CYS A 322 -8.18 12.40 11.54
N GLN A 323 -8.29 11.44 10.63
CA GLN A 323 -9.23 11.45 9.53
C GLN A 323 -10.05 10.15 9.58
N PRO A 324 -11.26 10.13 9.02
CA PRO A 324 -12.06 8.92 8.93
C PRO A 324 -11.30 7.76 8.28
N PHE A 325 -11.51 6.56 8.80
CA PHE A 325 -11.03 5.34 8.15
C PHE A 325 -12.05 4.89 7.10
N VAL A 326 -11.64 4.86 5.85
CA VAL A 326 -12.50 4.49 4.72
C VAL A 326 -12.27 3.05 4.33
N TRP A 327 -13.29 2.22 4.49
CA TRP A 327 -13.29 0.85 3.99
C TRP A 327 -13.74 0.83 2.52
N THR A 328 -12.96 0.18 1.65
CA THR A 328 -13.19 0.21 0.18
C THR A 328 -13.56 -1.13 -0.44
N LYS A 329 -13.45 -2.25 0.30
CA LYS A 329 -13.71 -3.59 -0.23
C LYS A 329 -15.12 -4.05 0.12
N THR A 330 -15.84 -4.59 -0.85
CA THR A 330 -17.13 -5.23 -0.59
C THR A 330 -16.95 -6.59 0.07
N ALA A 331 -17.97 -7.09 0.75
CA ALA A 331 -17.96 -8.44 1.33
C ALA A 331 -17.74 -9.50 0.23
N ASP A 332 -18.37 -9.34 -0.93
CA ASP A 332 -18.25 -10.27 -2.05
C ASP A 332 -16.83 -10.31 -2.62
N ASP A 333 -16.15 -9.16 -2.73
CA ASP A 333 -14.73 -9.12 -3.15
C ASP A 333 -13.81 -9.91 -2.19
N ILE A 334 -14.11 -9.86 -0.91
CA ILE A 334 -13.35 -10.54 0.14
C ILE A 334 -13.62 -12.04 0.06
N LEU A 335 -14.90 -12.43 0.04
CA LEU A 335 -15.34 -13.83 0.02
C LEU A 335 -14.90 -14.52 -1.26
N ALA A 336 -14.99 -13.88 -2.42
CA ALA A 336 -14.50 -14.42 -3.68
C ALA A 336 -13.01 -14.76 -3.64
N LYS A 337 -12.19 -13.97 -2.93
CA LYS A 337 -10.76 -14.25 -2.73
C LYS A 337 -10.55 -15.43 -1.78
N ALA A 338 -11.34 -15.54 -0.72
CA ALA A 338 -11.25 -16.63 0.25
C ALA A 338 -11.61 -17.97 -0.42
N HIS A 339 -12.67 -18.00 -1.22
CA HIS A 339 -13.12 -19.22 -1.92
C HIS A 339 -12.17 -19.67 -3.05
N ARG A 340 -11.62 -18.75 -3.86
CA ARG A 340 -10.65 -19.13 -4.92
C ARG A 340 -9.43 -19.87 -4.38
N LYS A 341 -9.01 -19.56 -3.17
CA LYS A 341 -7.83 -20.21 -2.56
C LYS A 341 -8.13 -21.58 -1.97
N GLN A 342 -9.37 -21.86 -1.58
CA GLN A 342 -9.78 -23.20 -1.13
C GLN A 342 -9.81 -24.20 -2.30
N THR A 343 -10.23 -23.79 -3.49
CA THR A 343 -10.28 -24.65 -4.68
C THR A 343 -8.89 -24.96 -5.26
N SER A 344 -7.86 -24.15 -5.03
CA SER A 344 -6.51 -24.46 -5.50
C SER A 344 -5.76 -25.48 -4.63
N ASN A 345 -6.15 -25.68 -3.38
CA ASN A 345 -5.53 -26.67 -2.48
C ASN A 345 -6.07 -28.09 -2.64
N THR A 346 -7.09 -28.30 -3.46
CA THR A 346 -7.68 -29.64 -3.71
C THR A 346 -7.06 -30.34 -4.94
N ARG A 347 -6.00 -29.78 -5.54
CA ARG A 347 -5.32 -30.33 -6.72
C ARG A 347 -3.81 -30.54 -6.48
N HIS A 348 -3.46 -31.15 -5.34
CA HIS A 348 -2.11 -31.70 -5.12
C HIS A 348 -2.24 -33.08 -4.48
#